data_2209cae05bf1124b8baac39a8b2c365d
#
_entry.id   2209cae05bf1124b8baac39a8b2c365d
#
_cell.length_a   1.000
_cell.length_b   1.000
_cell.length_c   1.000
_cell.angle_alpha   90.00
_cell.angle_beta   90.00
_cell.angle_gamma   90.00
#
_symmetry.space_group_name_H-M   'P 1'
#
loop_
_entity.id
_entity.type
_entity.pdbx_description
1 polymer ?
#
loop_
_entity_poly.entity_id
_entity_poly.type
_entity_poly.pdbx_seq_one_letter_code
_entity_poly.pdbx_strand_id
1 'polypeptide(L)'
;MICGTAAAEEIFIMPGSGYTEADKDLALSCVVPRDIEGLTIVETRHPSDERELTDGFDIPTETGITQAYLLFEDVFVPNERVFMAGEYQYTADVVGRFTATYRACIGACVAGQGDVMVGAAALIARSNGLSARVFRDKLTN
;
A
#
# COMPACT_ATOMS: atom_id res chain seq x y z
N MET A 1 -7.04 0.23 3.47
CA MET A 1 -5.83 1.04 3.27
C MET A 1 -5.46 1.01 1.81
N ILE A 2 -5.15 2.12 1.22
CA ILE A 2 -4.91 2.28 -0.22
C ILE A 2 -3.62 3.09 -0.43
N CYS A 3 -2.85 2.74 -1.47
CA CYS A 3 -1.60 3.41 -1.80
C CYS A 3 -1.79 4.37 -2.97
N GLY A 4 -1.01 5.46 -3.00
CA GLY A 4 -0.95 6.38 -4.13
C GLY A 4 -2.11 7.34 -4.26
N THR A 5 -2.94 7.49 -3.23
CA THR A 5 -4.09 8.41 -3.22
C THR A 5 -3.71 9.87 -3.49
N ALA A 6 -2.51 10.29 -3.07
CA ALA A 6 -2.01 11.64 -3.30
C ALA A 6 -1.90 12.00 -4.80
N ALA A 7 -1.65 11.01 -5.65
CA ALA A 7 -1.46 11.18 -7.10
C ALA A 7 -2.63 10.65 -7.95
N ALA A 8 -3.58 9.94 -7.34
CA ALA A 8 -4.69 9.34 -8.05
C ALA A 8 -5.77 10.38 -8.37
N GLU A 9 -6.27 10.38 -9.59
CA GLU A 9 -7.47 11.14 -9.98
C GLU A 9 -8.74 10.35 -9.67
N GLU A 10 -8.67 9.03 -9.82
CA GLU A 10 -9.75 8.10 -9.55
C GLU A 10 -9.30 6.98 -8.62
N ILE A 11 -10.18 6.55 -7.74
CA ILE A 11 -9.93 5.55 -6.70
C ILE A 11 -10.82 4.34 -6.96
N PHE A 12 -10.18 3.18 -7.13
CA PHE A 12 -10.89 1.90 -7.26
C PHE A 12 -11.15 1.28 -5.88
N ILE A 13 -12.40 1.05 -5.60
CA ILE A 13 -12.89 0.39 -4.38
C ILE A 13 -13.24 -1.05 -4.71
N MET A 14 -12.80 -1.99 -3.87
CA MET A 14 -13.06 -3.40 -4.03
C MET A 14 -13.21 -4.10 -2.68
N PRO A 15 -13.85 -5.28 -2.63
CA PRO A 15 -13.92 -6.09 -1.42
C PRO A 15 -12.53 -6.43 -0.88
N GLY A 16 -12.38 -6.49 0.44
CA GLY A 16 -11.11 -6.83 1.11
C GLY A 16 -10.88 -8.34 1.28
N SER A 17 -11.93 -9.16 1.10
CA SER A 17 -11.90 -10.62 1.29
C SER A 17 -13.00 -11.30 0.48
N GLY A 18 -13.04 -12.64 0.51
CA GLY A 18 -14.18 -13.40 0.05
C GLY A 18 -15.35 -13.24 1.03
N TYR A 19 -16.52 -12.92 0.52
CA TYR A 19 -17.74 -12.71 1.30
C TYR A 19 -18.68 -13.90 1.18
N THR A 20 -19.59 -14.03 2.16
CA THR A 20 -20.69 -15.00 2.18
C THR A 20 -22.00 -14.31 1.82
N GLU A 21 -23.08 -15.07 1.68
CA GLU A 21 -24.41 -14.51 1.44
C GLU A 21 -24.87 -13.53 2.52
N ALA A 22 -24.42 -13.75 3.76
CA ALA A 22 -24.72 -12.86 4.88
C ALA A 22 -24.08 -11.47 4.72
N ASP A 23 -23.01 -11.38 3.95
CA ASP A 23 -22.23 -10.17 3.73
C ASP A 23 -22.53 -9.51 2.37
N LYS A 24 -23.55 -9.95 1.65
CA LYS A 24 -23.84 -9.51 0.28
C LYS A 24 -23.97 -8.00 0.15
N ASP A 25 -24.51 -7.33 1.16
CA ASP A 25 -24.71 -5.88 1.17
C ASP A 25 -23.39 -5.10 1.31
N LEU A 26 -22.29 -5.80 1.67
CA LEU A 26 -20.94 -5.25 1.71
C LEU A 26 -20.16 -5.53 0.42
N ALA A 27 -20.70 -6.35 -0.48
CA ALA A 27 -20.05 -6.71 -1.74
C ALA A 27 -20.18 -5.58 -2.75
N LEU A 28 -19.32 -4.58 -2.62
CA LEU A 28 -19.28 -3.41 -3.49
C LEU A 28 -17.92 -3.33 -4.21
N SER A 29 -17.99 -3.04 -5.50
CA SER A 29 -16.81 -2.63 -6.29
C SER A 29 -17.19 -1.47 -7.20
N CYS A 30 -16.46 -0.38 -7.09
CA CYS A 30 -16.74 0.84 -7.85
C CYS A 30 -15.47 1.68 -8.07
N VAL A 31 -15.58 2.68 -8.94
CA VAL A 31 -14.55 3.71 -9.12
C VAL A 31 -15.16 5.06 -8.74
N VAL A 32 -14.46 5.80 -7.92
CA VAL A 32 -14.88 7.13 -7.49
C VAL A 32 -13.81 8.16 -7.82
N PRO A 33 -14.20 9.39 -8.24
CA PRO A 33 -13.28 10.51 -8.31
C PRO A 33 -12.72 10.83 -6.92
N ARG A 34 -11.48 11.29 -6.87
CA ARG A 34 -10.83 11.66 -5.61
C ARG A 34 -11.55 12.79 -4.87
N ASP A 35 -12.16 13.69 -5.60
CA ASP A 35 -12.84 14.90 -5.11
C ASP A 35 -14.35 14.73 -4.98
N ILE A 36 -14.85 13.49 -5.00
CA ILE A 36 -16.29 13.22 -4.85
C ILE A 36 -16.77 13.71 -3.48
N GLU A 37 -17.94 14.35 -3.47
CA GLU A 37 -18.57 14.82 -2.23
C GLU A 37 -18.84 13.67 -1.26
N GLY A 38 -18.52 13.88 0.03
CA GLY A 38 -18.67 12.88 1.09
C GLY A 38 -17.47 11.94 1.25
N LEU A 39 -16.42 12.07 0.44
CA LEU A 39 -15.19 11.30 0.61
C LEU A 39 -14.17 12.10 1.41
N THR A 40 -13.74 11.54 2.54
CA THR A 40 -12.60 12.04 3.31
C THR A 40 -11.41 11.09 3.15
N ILE A 41 -10.27 11.63 2.73
CA ILE A 41 -9.01 10.91 2.56
C ILE A 41 -8.09 11.28 3.72
N VAL A 42 -7.74 10.29 4.55
CA VAL A 42 -6.77 10.45 5.65
C VAL A 42 -5.47 9.77 5.23
N GLU A 43 -4.52 10.56 4.79
CA GLU A 43 -3.22 10.08 4.33
C GLU A 43 -2.23 9.92 5.49
N THR A 44 -1.37 8.92 5.40
CA THR A 44 -0.18 8.80 6.24
C THR A 44 0.82 9.91 5.88
N ARG A 45 1.87 10.05 6.67
CA ARG A 45 2.92 11.03 6.41
C ARG A 45 3.42 10.95 4.97
N HIS A 46 3.49 12.10 4.34
CA HIS A 46 4.01 12.28 2.99
C HIS A 46 5.51 12.62 3.03
N PRO A 47 6.33 12.22 2.03
CA PRO A 47 7.75 12.61 1.99
C PRO A 47 8.03 14.11 2.11
N SER A 48 7.09 14.96 1.71
CA SER A 48 7.19 16.42 1.84
C SER A 48 6.53 16.98 3.11
N ASP A 49 6.12 16.13 4.04
CA ASP A 49 5.48 16.56 5.28
C ASP A 49 6.53 16.91 6.34
N GLU A 50 6.67 18.20 6.60
CA GLU A 50 7.65 18.76 7.53
C GLU A 50 7.08 19.06 8.92
N ARG A 51 5.83 18.69 9.21
CA ARG A 51 5.10 19.11 10.41
C ARG A 51 5.73 18.69 11.74
N GLU A 52 6.59 17.68 11.76
CA GLU A 52 7.18 17.12 12.99
C GLU A 52 8.68 16.87 12.84
N LEU A 53 9.39 17.83 12.24
CA LEU A 53 10.86 17.75 12.08
C LEU A 53 11.61 17.66 13.40
N THR A 54 10.99 18.08 14.52
CA THR A 54 11.59 18.04 15.85
C THR A 54 11.77 16.63 16.40
N ASP A 55 11.01 15.66 15.93
CA ASP A 55 11.05 14.27 16.41
C ASP A 55 11.96 13.36 15.57
N GLY A 56 12.67 13.95 14.62
CA GLY A 56 13.55 13.22 13.70
C GLY A 56 12.87 12.82 12.39
N PHE A 57 13.67 12.33 11.45
CA PHE A 57 13.19 11.90 10.15
C PHE A 57 12.76 10.44 10.21
N ASP A 58 11.49 10.19 9.95
CA ASP A 58 11.02 8.86 9.63
C ASP A 58 11.39 8.49 8.18
N ILE A 59 11.70 7.23 7.95
CA ILE A 59 11.94 6.71 6.58
C ILE A 59 10.82 7.09 5.60
N PRO A 60 9.52 7.06 5.98
CA PRO A 60 8.42 7.51 5.10
C PRO A 60 8.50 8.97 4.67
N THR A 61 9.12 9.86 5.42
CA THR A 61 9.24 11.28 5.05
C THR A 61 10.23 11.53 3.91
N GLU A 62 11.20 10.65 3.71
CA GLU A 62 12.19 10.77 2.64
C GLU A 62 11.90 9.86 1.44
N THR A 63 11.42 8.64 1.68
CA THR A 63 11.32 7.60 0.64
C THR A 63 10.02 6.82 0.66
N GLY A 64 9.08 7.16 1.54
CA GLY A 64 7.85 6.40 1.75
C GLY A 64 6.82 6.57 0.63
N ILE A 65 5.98 5.55 0.48
CA ILE A 65 4.77 5.60 -0.33
C ILE A 65 3.63 6.04 0.59
N THR A 66 2.92 7.10 0.21
CA THR A 66 1.70 7.51 0.92
C THR A 66 0.66 6.40 0.87
N GLN A 67 0.11 6.11 2.03
CA GLN A 67 -1.06 5.25 2.19
C GLN A 67 -2.19 6.06 2.80
N ALA A 68 -3.43 5.66 2.55
CA ALA A 68 -4.58 6.39 3.07
C ALA A 68 -5.67 5.46 3.59
N TYR A 69 -6.46 6.00 4.52
CA TYR A 69 -7.79 5.53 4.82
C TYR A 69 -8.81 6.38 4.08
N LEU A 70 -9.84 5.75 3.57
CA LEU A 70 -10.96 6.40 2.89
C LEU A 70 -12.20 6.29 3.78
N LEU A 71 -12.80 7.42 4.09
CA LEU A 71 -14.04 7.50 4.85
C LEU A 71 -15.12 8.02 3.91
N PHE A 72 -16.18 7.24 3.75
CA PHE A 72 -17.33 7.55 2.90
C PHE A 72 -18.52 7.93 3.77
N GLU A 73 -19.08 9.11 3.54
CA GLU A 73 -20.26 9.63 4.23
C GLU A 73 -21.27 10.07 3.17
N ASP A 74 -22.31 9.26 2.98
CA ASP A 74 -23.41 9.50 2.02
C ASP A 74 -22.93 9.78 0.58
N VAL A 75 -21.88 9.10 0.14
CA VAL A 75 -21.32 9.27 -1.21
C VAL A 75 -22.21 8.63 -2.25
N PHE A 76 -22.67 9.42 -3.21
CA PHE A 76 -23.43 8.91 -4.36
C PHE A 76 -22.51 8.44 -5.46
N VAL A 77 -22.59 7.16 -5.83
CA VAL A 77 -21.85 6.57 -6.95
C VAL A 77 -22.83 6.21 -8.07
N PRO A 78 -22.69 6.82 -9.26
CA PRO A 78 -23.55 6.49 -10.41
C PRO A 78 -23.35 5.04 -10.87
N ASN A 79 -24.40 4.41 -11.40
CA ASN A 79 -24.38 2.99 -11.79
C ASN A 79 -23.29 2.64 -12.82
N GLU A 80 -22.96 3.57 -13.72
CA GLU A 80 -21.90 3.39 -14.70
C GLU A 80 -20.48 3.27 -14.10
N ARG A 81 -20.33 3.62 -12.83
CA ARG A 81 -19.09 3.51 -12.06
C ARG A 81 -19.10 2.34 -11.07
N VAL A 82 -20.18 1.57 -11.04
CA VAL A 82 -20.35 0.40 -10.16
C VAL A 82 -20.12 -0.88 -10.96
N PHE A 83 -19.20 -1.71 -10.52
CA PHE A 83 -18.86 -2.99 -11.17
C PHE A 83 -19.44 -4.20 -10.43
N MET A 84 -19.72 -4.04 -9.14
CA MET A 84 -20.31 -5.05 -8.27
C MET A 84 -21.16 -4.37 -7.22
N ALA A 85 -22.39 -4.88 -7.00
CA ALA A 85 -23.30 -4.41 -5.96
C ALA A 85 -24.16 -5.57 -5.45
N GLY A 86 -23.57 -6.39 -4.57
CA GLY A 86 -24.24 -7.54 -3.95
C GLY A 86 -23.87 -8.91 -4.55
N GLU A 87 -23.09 -8.98 -5.61
CA GLU A 87 -22.63 -10.23 -6.23
C GLU A 87 -21.47 -10.86 -5.42
N TYR A 88 -21.74 -11.17 -4.15
CA TYR A 88 -20.74 -11.64 -3.17
C TYR A 88 -19.97 -12.87 -3.64
N GLN A 89 -20.57 -13.74 -4.46
CA GLN A 89 -19.95 -14.97 -4.95
C GLN A 89 -18.68 -14.74 -5.76
N TYR A 90 -18.50 -13.54 -6.33
CA TYR A 90 -17.30 -13.17 -7.11
C TYR A 90 -16.22 -12.48 -6.29
N THR A 91 -16.48 -12.11 -5.04
CA THR A 91 -15.55 -11.33 -4.22
C THR A 91 -14.22 -12.05 -4.00
N ALA A 92 -14.26 -13.35 -3.75
CA ALA A 92 -13.03 -14.17 -3.59
C ALA A 92 -12.18 -14.21 -4.87
N ASP A 93 -12.81 -14.31 -6.05
CA ASP A 93 -12.08 -14.33 -7.33
C ASP A 93 -11.46 -12.95 -7.64
N VAL A 94 -12.18 -11.87 -7.41
CA VAL A 94 -11.67 -10.50 -7.56
C VAL A 94 -10.46 -10.27 -6.68
N VAL A 95 -10.57 -10.59 -5.38
CA VAL A 95 -9.46 -10.46 -4.42
C VAL A 95 -8.30 -11.34 -4.82
N GLY A 96 -8.56 -12.59 -5.22
CA GLY A 96 -7.54 -13.54 -5.64
C GLY A 96 -6.73 -13.05 -6.84
N ARG A 97 -7.38 -12.54 -7.87
CA ARG A 97 -6.75 -12.00 -9.09
C ARG A 97 -5.94 -10.73 -8.78
N PHE A 98 -6.51 -9.82 -8.02
CA PHE A 98 -5.82 -8.61 -7.60
C PHE A 98 -4.57 -8.93 -6.77
N THR A 99 -4.70 -9.78 -5.75
CA THR A 99 -3.58 -10.12 -4.86
C THR A 99 -2.49 -10.91 -5.56
N ALA A 100 -2.82 -11.75 -6.55
CA ALA A 100 -1.82 -12.47 -7.32
C ALA A 100 -0.90 -11.51 -8.08
N THR A 101 -1.47 -10.51 -8.77
CA THR A 101 -0.70 -9.48 -9.47
C THR A 101 0.09 -8.61 -8.50
N TYR A 102 -0.54 -8.19 -7.41
CA TYR A 102 0.09 -7.35 -6.38
C TYR A 102 1.28 -8.05 -5.70
N ARG A 103 1.14 -9.35 -5.40
CA ARG A 103 2.24 -10.16 -4.81
C ARG A 103 3.44 -10.28 -5.74
N ALA A 104 3.23 -10.37 -7.04
CA ALA A 104 4.33 -10.37 -8.01
C ALA A 104 5.12 -9.05 -7.96
N CYS A 105 4.42 -7.91 -7.90
CA CYS A 105 5.05 -6.60 -7.74
C CYS A 105 5.79 -6.47 -6.40
N ILE A 106 5.17 -6.89 -5.29
CA ILE A 106 5.81 -6.87 -3.97
C ILE A 106 7.07 -7.74 -3.95
N GLY A 107 7.04 -8.91 -4.59
CA GLY A 107 8.22 -9.76 -4.68
C GLY A 107 9.43 -9.04 -5.27
N ALA A 108 9.24 -8.28 -6.34
CA ALA A 108 10.29 -7.46 -6.93
C ALA A 108 10.76 -6.33 -5.99
N CYS A 109 9.83 -5.66 -5.30
CA CYS A 109 10.16 -4.61 -4.33
C CYS A 109 10.97 -5.18 -3.16
N VAL A 110 10.59 -6.34 -2.62
CA VAL A 110 11.29 -6.99 -1.49
C VAL A 110 12.70 -7.41 -1.91
N ALA A 111 12.88 -7.90 -3.13
CA ALA A 111 14.22 -8.22 -3.65
C ALA A 111 15.11 -6.97 -3.70
N GLY A 112 14.60 -5.85 -4.25
CA GLY A 112 15.34 -4.59 -4.28
C GLY A 112 15.65 -4.03 -2.87
N GLN A 113 14.72 -4.14 -1.93
CA GLN A 113 14.97 -3.77 -0.53
C GLN A 113 16.04 -4.67 0.11
N GLY A 114 16.05 -5.96 -0.22
CA GLY A 114 17.07 -6.90 0.21
C GLY A 114 18.48 -6.43 -0.19
N ASP A 115 18.67 -6.01 -1.42
CA ASP A 115 19.95 -5.48 -1.91
C ASP A 115 20.39 -4.23 -1.13
N VAL A 116 19.47 -3.32 -0.83
CA VAL A 116 19.74 -2.13 0.00
C VAL A 116 20.17 -2.53 1.41
N MET A 117 19.47 -3.48 2.03
CA MET A 117 19.79 -3.97 3.38
C MET A 117 21.18 -4.65 3.43
N VAL A 118 21.50 -5.47 2.44
CA VAL A 118 22.81 -6.09 2.31
C VAL A 118 23.91 -5.02 2.16
N GLY A 119 23.67 -4.02 1.32
CA GLY A 119 24.58 -2.89 1.16
C GLY A 119 24.80 -2.11 2.46
N ALA A 120 23.73 -1.81 3.18
CA ALA A 120 23.79 -1.12 4.48
C ALA A 120 24.55 -1.95 5.52
N ALA A 121 24.28 -3.26 5.61
CA ALA A 121 25.01 -4.17 6.50
C ALA A 121 26.51 -4.22 6.18
N ALA A 122 26.86 -4.24 4.90
CA ALA A 122 28.27 -4.19 4.47
C ALA A 122 28.96 -2.88 4.85
N LEU A 123 28.28 -1.74 4.71
CA LEU A 123 28.78 -0.42 5.14
C LEU A 123 28.98 -0.35 6.65
N ILE A 124 28.01 -0.82 7.44
CA ILE A 124 28.09 -0.86 8.91
C ILE A 124 29.26 -1.75 9.34
N ALA A 125 29.39 -2.93 8.77
CA ALA A 125 30.51 -3.84 9.05
C ALA A 125 31.86 -3.17 8.78
N ARG A 126 31.97 -2.47 7.65
CA ARG A 126 33.19 -1.73 7.26
C ARG A 126 33.51 -0.60 8.22
N SER A 127 32.50 0.18 8.61
CA SER A 127 32.63 1.30 9.55
C SER A 127 33.06 0.85 10.96
N ASN A 128 32.65 -0.36 11.36
CA ASN A 128 33.04 -0.98 12.63
C ASN A 128 34.37 -1.76 12.55
N GLY A 129 35.11 -1.66 11.45
CA GLY A 129 36.40 -2.32 11.29
C GLY A 129 36.32 -3.85 11.16
N LEU A 130 35.14 -4.42 10.85
CA LEU A 130 34.98 -5.86 10.62
C LEU A 130 35.61 -6.24 9.29
N SER A 131 36.91 -6.52 9.30
CA SER A 131 37.71 -6.89 8.10
C SER A 131 37.75 -8.39 7.85
N ALA A 132 37.39 -9.22 8.84
CA ALA A 132 37.42 -10.65 8.72
C ALA A 132 36.43 -11.16 7.69
N ARG A 133 36.90 -11.89 6.68
CA ARG A 133 36.12 -12.42 5.57
C ARG A 133 34.87 -13.20 6.04
N VAL A 134 35.04 -14.02 7.09
CA VAL A 134 33.97 -14.85 7.67
C VAL A 134 32.75 -14.03 8.10
N PHE A 135 32.96 -12.83 8.65
CA PHE A 135 31.85 -11.97 9.07
C PHE A 135 31.18 -11.29 7.88
N ARG A 136 31.95 -10.86 6.89
CA ARG A 136 31.41 -10.26 5.66
C ARG A 136 30.57 -11.25 4.88
N ASP A 137 31.08 -12.48 4.68
CA ASP A 137 30.38 -13.52 3.94
C ASP A 137 29.04 -13.91 4.59
N LYS A 138 28.93 -13.80 5.92
CA LYS A 138 27.66 -14.05 6.64
C LYS A 138 26.67 -12.89 6.57
N LEU A 139 27.12 -11.69 6.31
CA LEU A 139 26.26 -10.51 6.18
C LEU A 139 25.74 -10.32 4.75
N THR A 140 26.43 -10.91 3.76
CA THR A 140 26.14 -10.72 2.33
C THR A 140 25.54 -11.95 1.64
N ASN A 141 25.46 -13.11 2.32
CA ASN A 141 24.81 -14.33 1.89
C ASN A 141 23.55 -14.62 2.72
#